data_86cd39e37aba7593c9fb8838cabfe17d
#
_entry.id   86cd39e37aba7593c9fb8838cabfe17d
#
_cell.length_a   1.000
_cell.length_b   1.000
_cell.length_c   1.000
_cell.angle_alpha   90.00
_cell.angle_beta   90.00
_cell.angle_gamma   90.00
#
_symmetry.space_group_name_H-M   'P 1'
#
loop_
_entity.id
_entity.type
_entity.pdbx_description
1 polymer ?
#
loop_
_entity_poly.entity_id
_entity_poly.type
_entity_poly.pdbx_seq_one_letter_code
_entity_poly.pdbx_strand_id
1 'polypeptide(L)'
;MITLNSISHTYPGENEAALRDISLTLGDATVTALVGPNGSGKTTLMQILGGLLPPSSGHVSICGTEVSSNDLLGYLVVVSSDRDFDNSSASAMVAYAALRTTWDQKLFDRYVQRFSFQLKGRKTLSKMSSGQAAILAGAVALASGAPITILDEIQAPMDVPTRYAFYEELLTLASDSIEGRRPRRAFLVSS
;
A
#
# COMPACT_ATOMS: atom_id res chain seq x y z
N MET A 1 -2.14 14.96 3.35
CA MET A 1 -2.84 15.12 2.05
C MET A 1 -1.84 14.94 0.91
N ILE A 2 -2.13 14.07 -0.06
CA ILE A 2 -1.34 13.90 -1.29
C ILE A 2 -2.20 14.27 -2.50
N THR A 3 -1.64 15.01 -3.45
CA THR A 3 -2.35 15.47 -4.65
C THR A 3 -1.55 15.09 -5.89
N LEU A 4 -2.25 14.53 -6.87
CA LEU A 4 -1.77 14.37 -8.23
C LEU A 4 -2.32 15.53 -9.06
N ASN A 5 -1.48 16.15 -9.84
CA ASN A 5 -1.83 17.29 -10.69
C ASN A 5 -1.54 16.92 -12.14
N SER A 6 -2.60 16.76 -12.95
CA SER A 6 -2.54 16.50 -14.41
C SER A 6 -1.57 15.39 -14.79
N ILE A 7 -1.60 14.28 -14.05
CA ILE A 7 -0.73 13.13 -14.30
C ILE A 7 -1.11 12.45 -15.60
N SER A 8 -0.13 12.34 -16.51
CA SER A 8 -0.22 11.45 -17.67
C SER A 8 0.98 10.53 -17.70
N HIS A 9 0.79 9.31 -18.21
CA HIS A 9 1.88 8.34 -18.38
C HIS A 9 1.67 7.48 -19.61
N THR A 10 2.73 7.35 -20.39
CA THR A 10 2.82 6.44 -21.54
C THR A 10 4.07 5.57 -21.34
N TYR A 11 3.91 4.24 -21.41
CA TYR A 11 5.04 3.33 -21.30
C TYR A 11 5.95 3.43 -22.54
N PRO A 12 7.26 3.23 -22.39
CA PRO A 12 8.18 3.22 -23.51
C PRO A 12 7.76 2.18 -24.58
N GLY A 13 7.63 2.62 -25.82
CA GLY A 13 7.23 1.77 -26.94
C GLY A 13 5.73 1.64 -27.18
N GLU A 14 4.90 2.17 -26.27
CA GLU A 14 3.44 2.20 -26.45
C GLU A 14 2.99 3.51 -27.10
N ASN A 15 1.94 3.43 -27.93
CA ASN A 15 1.32 4.58 -28.58
C ASN A 15 0.16 5.17 -27.77
N GLU A 16 -0.38 4.39 -26.84
CA GLU A 16 -1.51 4.81 -26.00
C GLU A 16 -1.05 5.14 -24.59
N ALA A 17 -1.56 6.24 -24.06
CA ALA A 17 -1.29 6.62 -22.68
C ALA A 17 -2.08 5.72 -21.72
N ALA A 18 -1.39 5.11 -20.76
CA ALA A 18 -2.00 4.36 -19.65
C ALA A 18 -2.76 5.27 -18.69
N LEU A 19 -2.32 6.53 -18.55
CA LEU A 19 -3.02 7.58 -17.80
C LEU A 19 -3.05 8.85 -18.62
N ARG A 20 -4.21 9.56 -18.59
CA ARG A 20 -4.40 10.81 -19.32
C ARG A 20 -5.00 11.87 -18.40
N ASP A 21 -4.21 12.90 -18.09
CA ASP A 21 -4.62 14.10 -17.33
C ASP A 21 -5.38 13.78 -16.02
N ILE A 22 -4.83 12.87 -15.22
CA ILE A 22 -5.45 12.46 -13.96
C ILE A 22 -5.10 13.45 -12.85
N SER A 23 -6.12 14.06 -12.26
CA SER A 23 -6.00 14.89 -11.08
C SER A 23 -6.82 14.28 -9.94
N LEU A 24 -6.17 14.05 -8.79
CA LEU A 24 -6.76 13.37 -7.63
C LEU A 24 -6.14 13.90 -6.34
N THR A 25 -6.95 14.08 -5.33
CA THR A 25 -6.47 14.39 -3.98
C THR A 25 -6.90 13.30 -3.01
N LEU A 26 -5.93 12.71 -2.31
CA LEU A 26 -6.15 11.83 -1.18
C LEU A 26 -6.08 12.64 0.11
N GLY A 27 -7.20 12.67 0.82
CA GLY A 27 -7.31 13.35 2.11
C GLY A 27 -6.55 12.63 3.23
N ASP A 28 -6.30 13.34 4.32
CA ASP A 28 -5.78 12.75 5.54
C ASP A 28 -6.86 11.91 6.23
N ALA A 29 -6.46 10.83 6.88
CA ALA A 29 -7.36 9.94 7.64
C ALA A 29 -8.52 9.38 6.80
N THR A 30 -8.24 8.99 5.53
CA THR A 30 -9.24 8.44 4.61
C THR A 30 -8.89 7.04 4.15
N VAL A 31 -9.91 6.27 3.81
CA VAL A 31 -9.79 5.05 2.99
C VAL A 31 -10.41 5.36 1.64
N THR A 32 -9.58 5.37 0.60
CA THR A 32 -10.02 5.63 -0.77
C THR A 32 -9.94 4.34 -1.57
N ALA A 33 -11.05 3.94 -2.21
CA ALA A 33 -11.07 2.80 -3.11
C ALA A 33 -10.87 3.25 -4.56
N LEU A 34 -9.93 2.61 -5.25
CA LEU A 34 -9.70 2.76 -6.69
C LEU A 34 -10.30 1.56 -7.42
N VAL A 35 -11.42 1.77 -8.07
CA VAL A 35 -12.20 0.70 -8.72
C VAL A 35 -12.20 0.90 -10.23
N GLY A 36 -12.04 -0.19 -10.96
CA GLY A 36 -12.07 -0.18 -12.43
C GLY A 36 -11.67 -1.52 -13.02
N PRO A 37 -11.93 -1.75 -14.31
CA PRO A 37 -11.56 -2.99 -14.99
C PRO A 37 -10.03 -3.16 -15.06
N ASN A 38 -9.60 -4.40 -15.37
CA ASN A 38 -8.18 -4.65 -15.64
C ASN A 38 -7.74 -3.83 -16.86
N GLY A 39 -6.51 -3.29 -16.79
CA GLY A 39 -5.98 -2.42 -17.85
C GLY A 39 -6.44 -0.96 -17.77
N SER A 40 -7.25 -0.55 -16.78
CA SER A 40 -7.69 0.85 -16.64
C SER A 40 -6.64 1.81 -16.08
N GLY A 41 -5.41 1.36 -15.84
CA GLY A 41 -4.33 2.19 -15.32
C GLY A 41 -4.22 2.26 -13.79
N LYS A 42 -5.01 1.48 -13.02
CA LYS A 42 -4.96 1.48 -11.54
C LYS A 42 -3.55 1.27 -11.00
N THR A 43 -2.89 0.19 -11.41
CA THR A 43 -1.52 -0.13 -10.98
C THR A 43 -0.53 0.95 -11.40
N THR A 44 -0.65 1.49 -12.62
CA THR A 44 0.19 2.61 -13.08
C THR A 44 0.04 3.83 -12.18
N LEU A 45 -1.20 4.20 -11.85
CA LEU A 45 -1.49 5.31 -10.95
C LEU A 45 -0.90 5.08 -9.55
N MET A 46 -1.06 3.87 -9.01
CA MET A 46 -0.54 3.51 -7.71
C MET A 46 1.00 3.47 -7.67
N GLN A 47 1.64 3.03 -8.76
CA GLN A 47 3.11 3.06 -8.88
C GLN A 47 3.64 4.49 -8.93
N ILE A 48 2.96 5.40 -9.63
CA ILE A 48 3.33 6.83 -9.67
C ILE A 48 3.14 7.46 -8.29
N LEU A 49 2.00 7.25 -7.65
CA LEU A 49 1.76 7.68 -6.27
C LEU A 49 2.79 7.11 -5.29
N GLY A 50 3.23 5.88 -5.54
CA GLY A 50 4.23 5.18 -4.76
C GLY A 50 5.67 5.61 -5.00
N GLY A 51 5.92 6.52 -5.95
CA GLY A 51 7.26 6.92 -6.35
C GLY A 51 8.05 5.82 -7.07
N LEU A 52 7.38 4.74 -7.49
CA LEU A 52 8.00 3.60 -8.17
C LEU A 52 8.09 3.81 -9.69
N LEU A 53 7.28 4.71 -10.22
CA LEU A 53 7.22 5.05 -11.65
C LEU A 53 7.11 6.57 -11.79
N PRO A 54 8.00 7.23 -12.55
CA PRO A 54 7.85 8.64 -12.82
C PRO A 54 6.71 8.88 -13.82
N PRO A 55 5.88 9.92 -13.64
CA PRO A 55 4.90 10.29 -14.65
C PRO A 55 5.58 10.83 -15.90
N SER A 56 4.95 10.70 -17.09
CA SER A 56 5.42 11.33 -18.33
C SER A 56 5.17 12.85 -18.32
N SER A 57 4.11 13.28 -17.63
CA SER A 57 3.82 14.70 -17.36
C SER A 57 2.96 14.84 -16.11
N GLY A 58 2.88 16.06 -15.58
CA GLY A 58 2.26 16.35 -14.30
C GLY A 58 3.20 16.11 -13.13
N HIS A 59 2.71 16.34 -11.93
CA HIS A 59 3.51 16.19 -10.70
C HIS A 59 2.67 15.73 -9.51
N VAL A 60 3.37 15.17 -8.53
CA VAL A 60 2.80 14.78 -7.23
C VAL A 60 3.20 15.81 -6.18
N SER A 61 2.27 16.20 -5.32
CA SER A 61 2.56 17.07 -4.18
C SER A 61 2.07 16.47 -2.87
N ILE A 62 2.82 16.70 -1.78
CA ILE A 62 2.44 16.36 -0.41
C ILE A 62 2.27 17.65 0.38
N CYS A 63 1.09 17.84 0.96
CA CYS A 63 0.74 19.06 1.70
C CYS A 63 1.03 20.36 0.93
N GLY A 64 0.84 20.35 -0.39
CA GLY A 64 1.05 21.49 -1.27
C GLY A 64 2.49 21.68 -1.76
N THR A 65 3.43 20.85 -1.31
CA THR A 65 4.83 20.88 -1.78
C THR A 65 5.02 19.79 -2.83
N GLU A 66 5.51 20.16 -4.01
CA GLU A 66 5.89 19.21 -5.03
C GLU A 66 7.04 18.33 -4.54
N VAL A 67 6.92 17.02 -4.77
CA VAL A 67 7.87 16.02 -4.27
C VAL A 67 8.39 15.15 -5.41
N SER A 68 9.66 14.79 -5.32
CA SER A 68 10.25 13.79 -6.21
C SER A 68 9.83 12.38 -5.80
N SER A 69 10.02 11.41 -6.70
CA SER A 69 9.78 9.99 -6.41
C SER A 69 10.57 9.50 -5.19
N ASN A 70 11.80 10.00 -5.00
CA ASN A 70 12.64 9.62 -3.85
C ASN A 70 12.09 10.16 -2.53
N ASP A 71 11.53 11.37 -2.53
CA ASP A 71 10.92 11.97 -1.33
C ASP A 71 9.67 11.20 -0.89
N LEU A 72 8.89 10.70 -1.87
CA LEU A 72 7.70 9.88 -1.61
C LEU A 72 7.99 8.64 -0.76
N LEU A 73 9.12 7.96 -0.99
CA LEU A 73 9.49 6.74 -0.26
C LEU A 73 9.57 6.93 1.26
N GLY A 74 9.83 8.13 1.75
CA GLY A 74 9.82 8.45 3.18
C GLY A 74 8.42 8.47 3.80
N TYR A 75 7.40 8.79 3.01
CA TYR A 75 6.04 9.05 3.48
C TYR A 75 5.07 7.88 3.29
N LEU A 76 5.43 6.89 2.47
CA LEU A 76 4.48 5.87 2.06
C LEU A 76 5.00 4.44 2.14
N VAL A 77 4.07 3.51 2.11
CA VAL A 77 4.31 2.08 1.89
C VAL A 77 3.40 1.63 0.75
N VAL A 78 3.99 0.93 -0.22
CA VAL A 78 3.28 0.30 -1.33
C VAL A 78 3.37 -1.20 -1.19
N VAL A 79 2.25 -1.87 -1.25
CA VAL A 79 2.17 -3.33 -1.30
C VAL A 79 1.29 -3.73 -2.48
N SER A 80 1.81 -4.62 -3.32
CA SER A 80 1.07 -5.21 -4.45
C SER A 80 1.03 -6.72 -4.32
N SER A 81 -0.06 -7.33 -4.81
CA SER A 81 -0.19 -8.79 -4.90
C SER A 81 0.70 -9.38 -5.99
N ASP A 82 1.11 -8.57 -6.97
CA ASP A 82 1.87 -9.00 -8.17
C ASP A 82 3.40 -8.93 -7.98
N ARG A 83 3.87 -8.89 -6.74
CA ARG A 83 5.31 -8.91 -6.47
C ARG A 83 5.84 -10.33 -6.40
N ASP A 84 6.86 -10.61 -7.20
CA ASP A 84 7.74 -11.74 -6.98
C ASP A 84 8.44 -11.57 -5.63
N PHE A 85 7.95 -12.31 -4.64
CA PHE A 85 8.66 -12.43 -3.38
C PHE A 85 9.94 -13.22 -3.64
N ASP A 86 11.07 -12.56 -3.51
CA ASP A 86 12.38 -13.18 -3.60
C ASP A 86 12.59 -14.27 -2.52
N ASN A 87 13.78 -14.86 -2.47
CA ASN A 87 14.13 -15.86 -1.46
C ASN A 87 14.33 -15.29 -0.04
N SER A 88 13.93 -14.05 0.22
CA SER A 88 13.97 -13.45 1.55
C SER A 88 13.04 -14.18 2.51
N SER A 89 13.45 -14.29 3.75
CA SER A 89 12.59 -14.88 4.78
C SER A 89 11.52 -13.89 5.23
N ALA A 90 10.34 -14.40 5.57
CA ALA A 90 9.25 -13.59 6.13
C ALA A 90 9.70 -12.79 7.38
N SER A 91 10.56 -13.39 8.21
CA SER A 91 11.12 -12.72 9.40
C SER A 91 12.07 -11.58 9.02
N ALA A 92 12.86 -11.72 7.95
CA ALA A 92 13.74 -10.65 7.47
C ALA A 92 12.93 -9.46 6.93
N MET A 93 11.85 -9.71 6.19
CA MET A 93 10.94 -8.68 5.73
C MET A 93 10.31 -7.89 6.89
N VAL A 94 9.82 -8.59 7.92
CA VAL A 94 9.26 -7.96 9.12
C VAL A 94 10.33 -7.17 9.87
N ALA A 95 11.54 -7.74 10.07
CA ALA A 95 12.64 -7.06 10.73
C ALA A 95 13.05 -5.77 9.98
N TYR A 96 13.10 -5.82 8.65
CA TYR A 96 13.38 -4.63 7.84
C TYR A 96 12.29 -3.56 7.98
N ALA A 97 11.02 -3.96 7.90
CA ALA A 97 9.90 -3.04 8.09
C ALA A 97 9.88 -2.41 9.48
N ALA A 98 10.29 -3.17 10.51
CA ALA A 98 10.38 -2.72 11.90
C ALA A 98 11.50 -1.69 12.16
N LEU A 99 12.38 -1.44 11.20
CA LEU A 99 13.36 -0.34 11.28
C LEU A 99 12.71 1.05 11.12
N ARG A 100 11.47 1.12 10.64
CA ARG A 100 10.77 2.40 10.55
C ARG A 100 10.47 2.95 11.94
N THR A 101 10.71 4.23 12.13
CA THR A 101 10.41 4.92 13.39
C THR A 101 8.93 4.95 13.75
N THR A 102 8.08 4.75 12.74
CA THR A 102 6.61 4.72 12.86
C THR A 102 6.05 3.31 13.06
N TRP A 103 6.91 2.27 13.16
CA TRP A 103 6.48 0.87 13.32
C TRP A 103 5.68 0.65 14.60
N ASP A 104 4.52 0.01 14.50
CA ASP A 104 3.66 -0.37 15.61
C ASP A 104 3.69 -1.89 15.81
N GLN A 105 4.57 -2.35 16.70
CA GLN A 105 4.71 -3.78 17.02
C GLN A 105 3.43 -4.38 17.59
N LYS A 106 2.67 -3.62 18.42
CA LYS A 106 1.42 -4.12 19.02
C LYS A 106 0.35 -4.34 17.95
N LEU A 107 0.30 -3.46 16.96
CA LEU A 107 -0.59 -3.60 15.83
C LEU A 107 -0.22 -4.83 14.99
N PHE A 108 1.07 -5.01 14.70
CA PHE A 108 1.56 -6.19 13.99
C PHE A 108 1.19 -7.48 14.70
N ASP A 109 1.47 -7.59 16.01
CA ASP A 109 1.17 -8.79 16.81
C ASP A 109 -0.33 -9.07 16.84
N ARG A 110 -1.18 -8.04 16.94
CA ARG A 110 -2.64 -8.17 16.87
C ARG A 110 -3.08 -8.77 15.55
N TYR A 111 -2.50 -8.34 14.42
CA TYR A 111 -2.79 -8.89 13.10
C TYR A 111 -2.36 -10.34 12.96
N VAL A 112 -1.13 -10.64 13.36
CA VAL A 112 -0.60 -12.00 13.36
C VAL A 112 -1.51 -12.93 14.13
N GLN A 113 -2.02 -12.51 15.29
CA GLN A 113 -2.95 -13.25 16.11
C GLN A 113 -4.34 -13.39 15.44
N ARG A 114 -4.90 -12.28 14.96
CA ARG A 114 -6.25 -12.25 14.35
C ARG A 114 -6.38 -13.18 13.15
N PHE A 115 -5.35 -13.21 12.30
CA PHE A 115 -5.33 -14.06 11.12
C PHE A 115 -4.68 -15.42 11.34
N SER A 116 -4.41 -15.79 12.61
CA SER A 116 -3.76 -17.04 12.98
C SER A 116 -2.48 -17.33 12.19
N PHE A 117 -1.77 -16.25 11.83
CA PHE A 117 -0.58 -16.31 11.02
C PHE A 117 0.62 -16.72 11.88
N GLN A 118 1.34 -17.76 11.46
CA GLN A 118 2.52 -18.23 12.19
C GLN A 118 3.81 -17.88 11.46
N LEU A 119 4.59 -16.95 12.01
CA LEU A 119 5.95 -16.64 11.57
C LEU A 119 6.97 -17.71 12.02
N LYS A 120 6.56 -19.00 12.14
CA LYS A 120 7.46 -20.06 12.61
C LYS A 120 8.46 -20.45 11.54
N GLY A 121 9.75 -20.33 11.89
CA GLY A 121 10.90 -20.78 11.09
C GLY A 121 11.32 -19.80 9.99
N ARG A 122 12.40 -20.18 9.29
CA ARG A 122 12.91 -19.46 8.10
C ARG A 122 12.09 -19.82 6.85
N LYS A 123 10.77 -19.69 6.90
CA LYS A 123 9.98 -19.83 5.66
C LYS A 123 10.34 -18.67 4.75
N THR A 124 10.84 -19.00 3.56
CA THR A 124 11.01 -18.02 2.50
C THR A 124 9.63 -17.58 2.01
N LEU A 125 9.51 -16.32 1.63
CA LEU A 125 8.26 -15.75 1.12
C LEU A 125 7.75 -16.55 -0.09
N SER A 126 8.64 -17.02 -0.96
CA SER A 126 8.32 -17.87 -2.11
C SER A 126 7.70 -19.24 -1.77
N LYS A 127 7.81 -19.72 -0.52
CA LYS A 127 7.18 -20.97 -0.05
C LYS A 127 5.85 -20.76 0.69
N MET A 128 5.38 -19.53 0.77
CA MET A 128 4.08 -19.21 1.34
C MET A 128 3.00 -19.35 0.27
N SER A 129 1.77 -19.68 0.68
CA SER A 129 0.64 -19.53 -0.23
C SER A 129 0.42 -18.04 -0.53
N SER A 130 -0.17 -17.74 -1.69
CA SER A 130 -0.51 -16.35 -2.06
C SER A 130 -1.35 -15.63 -0.99
N GLY A 131 -2.32 -16.35 -0.38
CA GLY A 131 -3.11 -15.82 0.74
C GLY A 131 -2.26 -15.53 1.99
N GLN A 132 -1.32 -16.42 2.35
CA GLN A 132 -0.42 -16.19 3.48
C GLN A 132 0.52 -14.99 3.23
N ALA A 133 1.05 -14.88 2.01
CA ALA A 133 1.89 -13.75 1.63
C ALA A 133 1.12 -12.44 1.68
N ALA A 134 -0.14 -12.44 1.21
CA ALA A 134 -1.02 -11.28 1.25
C ALA A 134 -1.34 -10.83 2.69
N ILE A 135 -1.64 -11.78 3.58
CA ILE A 135 -1.88 -11.50 5.01
C ILE A 135 -0.63 -10.88 5.66
N LEU A 136 0.55 -11.45 5.42
CA LEU A 136 1.79 -10.91 5.96
C LEU A 136 2.07 -9.51 5.42
N ALA A 137 1.96 -9.32 4.11
CA ALA A 137 2.19 -8.04 3.47
C ALA A 137 1.22 -6.96 3.98
N GLY A 138 -0.06 -7.32 4.16
CA GLY A 138 -1.06 -6.45 4.78
C GLY A 138 -0.71 -6.09 6.22
N ALA A 139 -0.34 -7.08 7.05
CA ALA A 139 0.05 -6.86 8.43
C ALA A 139 1.26 -5.90 8.53
N VAL A 140 2.27 -6.10 7.69
CA VAL A 140 3.46 -5.23 7.62
C VAL A 140 3.08 -3.82 7.17
N ALA A 141 2.27 -3.68 6.12
CA ALA A 141 1.84 -2.39 5.61
C ALA A 141 1.07 -1.58 6.67
N LEU A 142 0.14 -2.23 7.37
CA LEU A 142 -0.67 -1.57 8.39
C LEU A 142 0.15 -1.24 9.65
N ALA A 143 1.06 -2.13 10.07
CA ALA A 143 1.94 -1.90 11.21
C ALA A 143 3.07 -0.91 10.91
N SER A 144 3.39 -0.64 9.65
CA SER A 144 4.44 0.30 9.25
C SER A 144 4.25 1.72 9.81
N GLY A 145 3.01 2.10 10.12
CA GLY A 145 2.69 3.45 10.58
C GLY A 145 2.89 4.54 9.52
N ALA A 146 3.10 4.17 8.26
CA ALA A 146 3.31 5.14 7.20
C ALA A 146 2.11 6.08 7.05
N PRO A 147 2.32 7.40 6.83
CA PRO A 147 1.25 8.36 6.61
C PRO A 147 0.33 7.99 5.44
N ILE A 148 0.90 7.37 4.40
CA ILE A 148 0.17 6.91 3.22
C ILE A 148 0.47 5.42 3.00
N THR A 149 -0.58 4.62 2.87
CA THR A 149 -0.48 3.19 2.59
C THR A 149 -1.24 2.87 1.32
N ILE A 150 -0.54 2.33 0.31
CA ILE A 150 -1.09 1.94 -0.99
C ILE A 150 -1.13 0.42 -1.05
N LEU A 151 -2.32 -0.14 -1.33
CA LEU A 151 -2.61 -1.57 -1.33
C LEU A 151 -3.18 -1.95 -2.70
N ASP A 152 -2.32 -2.47 -3.59
CA ASP A 152 -2.70 -2.84 -4.94
C ASP A 152 -3.10 -4.32 -5.01
N GLU A 153 -4.41 -4.55 -5.08
CA GLU A 153 -5.07 -5.87 -5.17
C GLU A 153 -4.62 -6.89 -4.09
N ILE A 154 -4.08 -6.42 -2.97
CA ILE A 154 -3.55 -7.28 -1.90
C ILE A 154 -4.58 -8.25 -1.34
N GLN A 155 -5.85 -7.88 -1.38
CA GLN A 155 -6.97 -8.69 -0.89
C GLN A 155 -7.39 -9.79 -1.87
N ALA A 156 -6.95 -9.75 -3.14
CA ALA A 156 -7.38 -10.69 -4.17
C ALA A 156 -7.11 -12.17 -3.80
N PRO A 157 -5.93 -12.54 -3.27
CA PRO A 157 -5.64 -13.93 -2.87
C PRO A 157 -6.18 -14.31 -1.48
N MET A 158 -6.85 -13.41 -0.75
CA MET A 158 -7.46 -13.71 0.55
C MET A 158 -8.81 -14.38 0.38
N ASP A 159 -9.14 -15.33 1.27
CA ASP A 159 -10.50 -15.84 1.36
C ASP A 159 -11.49 -14.77 1.84
N VAL A 160 -12.79 -15.03 1.69
CA VAL A 160 -13.82 -14.02 1.98
C VAL A 160 -13.80 -13.55 3.43
N PRO A 161 -13.77 -14.44 4.46
CA PRO A 161 -13.68 -14.00 5.85
C PRO A 161 -12.44 -13.17 6.16
N THR A 162 -11.27 -13.58 5.68
CA THR A 162 -10.01 -12.86 5.86
C THR A 162 -10.05 -11.47 5.21
N ARG A 163 -10.62 -11.37 4.00
CA ARG A 163 -10.79 -10.11 3.28
C ARG A 163 -11.67 -9.12 4.06
N TYR A 164 -12.81 -9.58 4.58
CA TYR A 164 -13.68 -8.73 5.41
C TYR A 164 -12.97 -8.26 6.68
N ALA A 165 -12.31 -9.16 7.39
CA ALA A 165 -11.55 -8.82 8.59
C ALA A 165 -10.43 -7.80 8.29
N PHE A 166 -9.78 -7.90 7.12
CA PHE A 166 -8.77 -6.96 6.68
C PHE A 166 -9.35 -5.55 6.44
N TYR A 167 -10.49 -5.45 5.78
CA TYR A 167 -11.17 -4.17 5.58
C TYR A 167 -11.67 -3.54 6.88
N GLU A 168 -12.19 -4.35 7.82
CA GLU A 168 -12.57 -3.85 9.14
C GLU A 168 -11.39 -3.20 9.87
N GLU A 169 -10.20 -3.79 9.78
CA GLU A 169 -9.01 -3.21 10.38
C GLU A 169 -8.60 -1.89 9.70
N LEU A 170 -8.66 -1.82 8.36
CA LEU A 170 -8.40 -0.58 7.63
C LEU A 170 -9.33 0.55 8.08
N LEU A 171 -10.63 0.26 8.16
CA LEU A 171 -11.64 1.23 8.59
C LEU A 171 -11.43 1.63 10.05
N THR A 172 -11.06 0.70 10.93
CA THR A 172 -10.75 0.98 12.33
C THR A 172 -9.55 1.92 12.43
N LEU A 173 -8.47 1.68 11.69
CA LEU A 173 -7.30 2.54 11.69
C LEU A 173 -7.61 3.95 11.16
N ALA A 174 -8.44 4.06 10.13
CA ALA A 174 -8.88 5.35 9.62
C ALA A 174 -9.75 6.10 10.66
N SER A 175 -10.70 5.42 11.29
CA SER A 175 -11.52 5.98 12.36
C SER A 175 -10.69 6.46 13.55
N ASP A 176 -9.73 5.65 14.02
CA ASP A 176 -8.80 6.01 15.09
C ASP A 176 -7.97 7.26 14.72
N SER A 177 -7.63 7.40 13.45
CA SER A 177 -6.91 8.58 12.93
C SER A 177 -7.80 9.83 12.92
N ILE A 178 -9.08 9.71 12.56
CA ILE A 178 -10.05 10.82 12.58
C ILE A 178 -10.29 11.28 14.02
N GLU A 179 -10.45 10.36 14.94
CA GLU A 179 -10.73 10.64 16.35
C GLU A 179 -9.47 11.05 17.14
N GLY A 180 -8.32 11.16 16.50
CA GLY A 180 -7.06 11.57 17.12
C GLY A 180 -6.43 10.54 18.06
N ARG A 181 -6.93 9.29 18.05
CA ARG A 181 -6.35 8.19 18.84
C ARG A 181 -5.04 7.66 18.24
N ARG A 182 -4.83 7.93 16.93
CA ARG A 182 -3.63 7.57 16.16
C ARG A 182 -3.20 8.72 15.24
N PRO A 183 -1.93 8.73 14.78
CA PRO A 183 -1.49 9.64 13.72
C PRO A 183 -2.38 9.52 12.48
N ARG A 184 -2.59 10.62 11.78
CA ARG A 184 -3.39 10.65 10.55
C ARG A 184 -2.75 9.81 9.47
N ARG A 185 -3.53 8.91 8.87
CA ARG A 185 -3.08 8.00 7.82
C ARG A 185 -4.11 7.95 6.69
N ALA A 186 -3.63 7.99 5.44
CA ALA A 186 -4.44 7.76 4.26
C ALA A 186 -4.19 6.35 3.72
N PHE A 187 -5.25 5.69 3.29
CA PHE A 187 -5.19 4.38 2.65
C PHE A 187 -5.78 4.48 1.24
N LEU A 188 -5.05 3.97 0.25
CA LEU A 188 -5.53 3.78 -1.10
C LEU A 188 -5.56 2.28 -1.40
N VAL A 189 -6.72 1.77 -1.77
CA VAL A 189 -6.93 0.33 -2.03
C VAL A 189 -7.49 0.16 -3.43
N SER A 190 -6.86 -0.67 -4.27
CA SER A 190 -7.43 -1.06 -5.58
C SER A 190 -8.27 -2.34 -5.47
N SER A 191 -9.24 -2.42 -6.39
CA SER A 191 -10.08 -3.62 -6.55
C SER A 191 -10.51 -3.78 -8.03
#